data_98e2fdf8d4434155a9a6995742f70796
#
_entry.id   98e2fdf8d4434155a9a6995742f70796
#
_cell.length_a   1.000
_cell.length_b   1.000
_cell.length_c   1.000
_cell.angle_alpha   90.00
_cell.angle_beta   90.00
_cell.angle_gamma   90.00
#
_symmetry.space_group_name_H-M   'P 1'
#
loop_
_entity.id
_entity.type
_entity.pdbx_description
1 polymer ?
#
loop_
_entity_poly.entity_id
_entity_poly.type
_entity_poly.pdbx_seq_one_letter_code
_entity_poly.pdbx_strand_id
1 'polypeptide(L)'
;MKINGSSLKTFPSSFINIARKEKYIILLQNDTKTFKMNKRNLTFWQMWNLSFGFFGVQIAYALQSANISRIFATLGADPHQLSFFWILPPLMGMIVQPLIGKWSDRTWCRMGRRKPYLLVGAIVAVLVMLFLPNAGSLSFSSRLLLGLNGAMWFGLFSLIFLDTSINVAMQPFKMMVGDMVNEEQKGQAYSIQSFLCNAGSFVGYLFPIFFTWIGIANTAPEGVVPDSVKWSFYIGALILILCVLYTFVKVKEMDPKEYAEFHGIDLQKQEEKKGEGILSLLAHAPKAFWTVGLVQFFCWSAFLYMWTYTNGSIASTVWGTTDAASEGYQAAGNWVGVLFAVQAVGSMLWALLIPKFRSHRSAYVVSLVLGALGFISVFFIHDQYALFVSFLLIGAAWAAMLALPFTILTNSLSGEHMGEYLGLFNCTICLPQIVAAAIGGVVLKLVGGAQVSMMVVAGVLLLCGAAAVFAVKEKKD
;
A
#
# COMPACT_ATOMS: atom_id res chain seq x y z
N MET A 1 43.82 38.90 13.41
CA MET A 1 45.03 39.00 14.30
C MET A 1 46.08 38.05 13.71
N LYS A 2 47.15 38.56 13.08
CA LYS A 2 48.20 37.75 12.48
C LYS A 2 49.16 37.35 13.63
N ILE A 3 49.20 36.07 13.95
CA ILE A 3 50.17 35.55 14.94
C ILE A 3 51.44 35.21 14.16
N ASN A 4 52.54 35.96 14.45
CA ASN A 4 53.85 35.80 13.88
C ASN A 4 54.46 34.43 14.28
N GLY A 5 55.09 33.72 13.33
CA GLY A 5 55.62 32.38 13.45
C GLY A 5 56.81 32.13 14.40
N SER A 6 57.14 33.07 15.26
CA SER A 6 58.30 32.96 16.17
C SER A 6 57.97 32.51 17.62
N SER A 7 56.68 32.41 17.99
CA SER A 7 56.26 32.08 19.38
C SER A 7 55.91 30.60 19.63
N LEU A 8 56.11 29.72 18.66
CA LEU A 8 55.69 28.31 18.74
C LEU A 8 56.78 27.33 19.21
N LYS A 9 57.97 27.83 19.65
CA LYS A 9 59.09 26.96 20.03
C LYS A 9 59.13 26.55 21.53
N THR A 10 58.14 26.90 22.34
CA THR A 10 58.16 26.68 23.80
C THR A 10 57.05 25.75 24.33
N PHE A 11 56.26 25.06 23.45
CA PHE A 11 55.27 24.10 23.90
C PHE A 11 55.71 22.64 23.68
N PRO A 12 55.38 21.71 24.62
CA PRO A 12 55.67 20.28 24.45
C PRO A 12 55.00 19.71 23.21
N SER A 13 55.72 18.79 22.50
CA SER A 13 55.27 18.17 21.25
C SER A 13 53.89 17.54 21.30
N SER A 14 53.39 17.15 22.47
CA SER A 14 52.04 16.65 22.70
C SER A 14 50.95 17.70 22.50
N PHE A 15 51.20 18.97 22.84
CA PHE A 15 50.21 20.06 22.67
C PHE A 15 50.11 20.49 21.20
N ILE A 16 51.24 20.45 20.48
CA ILE A 16 51.24 20.75 19.02
C ILE A 16 50.48 19.72 18.24
N ASN A 17 50.51 18.45 18.65
CA ASN A 17 49.74 17.37 18.01
C ASN A 17 48.25 17.46 18.32
N ILE A 18 47.85 17.89 19.52
CA ILE A 18 46.43 18.09 19.87
C ILE A 18 45.87 19.29 19.10
N ALA A 19 46.58 20.41 19.04
CA ALA A 19 46.15 21.60 18.31
C ALA A 19 46.11 21.37 16.78
N ARG A 20 46.98 20.52 16.23
CA ARG A 20 46.92 20.08 14.82
C ARG A 20 45.71 19.16 14.60
N LYS A 21 45.41 18.26 15.54
CA LYS A 21 44.27 17.35 15.44
C LYS A 21 42.95 18.09 15.53
N GLU A 22 42.83 19.06 16.45
CA GLU A 22 41.64 19.92 16.55
C GLU A 22 41.48 20.81 15.30
N LYS A 23 42.57 21.40 14.78
CA LYS A 23 42.50 22.18 13.56
C LYS A 23 42.14 21.34 12.33
N TYR A 24 42.58 20.07 12.28
CA TYR A 24 42.24 19.12 11.24
C TYR A 24 40.78 18.66 11.36
N ILE A 25 40.28 18.47 12.58
CA ILE A 25 38.87 18.14 12.87
C ILE A 25 37.96 19.32 12.54
N ILE A 26 38.36 20.56 12.86
CA ILE A 26 37.64 21.78 12.49
C ILE A 26 37.63 22.03 10.97
N LEU A 27 38.72 21.73 10.30
CA LEU A 27 38.80 21.78 8.83
C LEU A 27 37.92 20.70 8.18
N LEU A 28 37.94 19.47 8.69
CA LEU A 28 37.06 18.41 8.24
C LEU A 28 35.56 18.69 8.54
N GLN A 29 35.24 19.33 9.69
CA GLN A 29 33.90 19.78 9.98
C GLN A 29 33.43 20.96 9.13
N ASN A 30 34.35 21.85 8.72
CA ASN A 30 34.04 22.93 7.77
C ASN A 30 33.91 22.41 6.33
N ASP A 31 34.72 21.45 5.91
CA ASP A 31 34.59 20.80 4.58
C ASP A 31 33.27 19.97 4.49
N THR A 32 32.84 19.33 5.58
CA THR A 32 31.52 18.66 5.63
C THR A 32 30.35 19.64 5.67
N LYS A 33 30.56 20.91 6.15
CA LYS A 33 29.53 21.95 6.10
C LYS A 33 29.43 22.65 4.74
N THR A 34 30.43 22.57 3.89
CA THR A 34 30.47 23.28 2.59
C THR A 34 29.88 22.46 1.44
N PHE A 35 29.55 21.18 1.63
CA PHE A 35 28.86 20.35 0.64
C PHE A 35 27.33 20.31 0.86
N LYS A 36 26.72 21.39 1.36
CA LYS A 36 25.30 21.63 1.13
C LYS A 36 25.16 22.12 -0.31
N MET A 37 25.29 21.22 -1.27
CA MET A 37 24.83 21.51 -2.62
C MET A 37 23.37 21.92 -2.55
N ASN A 38 23.08 23.03 -3.21
CA ASN A 38 21.73 23.58 -3.31
C ASN A 38 20.89 22.58 -4.11
N LYS A 39 20.27 21.62 -3.43
CA LYS A 39 19.44 20.58 -4.04
C LYS A 39 18.35 21.31 -4.83
N ARG A 40 18.32 21.08 -6.13
CA ARG A 40 17.42 21.76 -7.07
C ARG A 40 15.96 21.65 -6.57
N ASN A 41 15.29 22.76 -6.38
CA ASN A 41 13.89 22.81 -6.08
C ASN A 41 13.06 22.37 -7.28
N LEU A 42 12.19 21.40 -7.09
CA LEU A 42 11.22 20.97 -8.09
C LEU A 42 10.00 21.90 -8.07
N THR A 43 9.48 22.24 -9.24
CA THR A 43 8.20 22.93 -9.35
C THR A 43 7.05 21.98 -9.01
N PHE A 44 5.87 22.51 -8.71
CA PHE A 44 4.65 21.73 -8.50
C PHE A 44 4.40 20.75 -9.65
N TRP A 45 4.52 21.19 -10.90
CA TRP A 45 4.30 20.35 -12.07
C TRP A 45 5.36 19.25 -12.24
N GLN A 46 6.60 19.48 -11.83
CA GLN A 46 7.62 18.43 -11.84
C GLN A 46 7.32 17.36 -10.80
N MET A 47 6.89 17.74 -9.59
CA MET A 47 6.45 16.79 -8.56
C MET A 47 5.17 16.04 -8.99
N TRP A 48 4.23 16.73 -9.65
CA TRP A 48 3.04 16.12 -10.25
C TRP A 48 3.42 15.07 -11.29
N ASN A 49 4.26 15.41 -12.26
CA ASN A 49 4.72 14.50 -13.32
C ASN A 49 5.43 13.27 -12.75
N LEU A 50 6.21 13.46 -11.67
CA LEU A 50 6.91 12.39 -10.96
C LEU A 50 5.97 11.32 -10.42
N SER A 51 4.80 11.72 -9.96
CA SER A 51 3.82 10.86 -9.29
C SER A 51 2.61 10.50 -10.17
N PHE A 52 2.45 11.09 -11.35
CA PHE A 52 1.22 10.95 -12.15
C PHE A 52 0.92 9.51 -12.58
N GLY A 53 1.94 8.73 -12.93
CA GLY A 53 1.75 7.31 -13.26
C GLY A 53 1.21 6.48 -12.11
N PHE A 54 1.38 6.94 -10.86
CA PHE A 54 0.83 6.26 -9.69
C PHE A 54 -0.69 6.29 -9.65
N PHE A 55 -1.33 7.33 -10.23
CA PHE A 55 -2.77 7.37 -10.44
C PHE A 55 -3.27 6.16 -11.25
N GLY A 56 -2.62 5.82 -12.36
CA GLY A 56 -2.97 4.66 -13.17
C GLY A 56 -2.74 3.33 -12.43
N VAL A 57 -1.64 3.20 -11.69
CA VAL A 57 -1.36 2.02 -10.86
C VAL A 57 -2.44 1.82 -9.81
N GLN A 58 -2.94 2.89 -9.20
CA GLN A 58 -3.98 2.82 -8.18
C GLN A 58 -5.36 2.48 -8.76
N ILE A 59 -5.65 2.83 -10.00
CA ILE A 59 -6.85 2.34 -10.70
C ILE A 59 -6.80 0.80 -10.80
N ALA A 60 -5.67 0.23 -11.22
CA ALA A 60 -5.52 -1.23 -11.32
C ALA A 60 -5.69 -1.90 -9.95
N TYR A 61 -5.07 -1.34 -8.91
CA TYR A 61 -5.20 -1.85 -7.54
C TYR A 61 -6.63 -1.76 -6.99
N ALA A 62 -7.35 -0.67 -7.29
CA ALA A 62 -8.73 -0.48 -6.88
C ALA A 62 -9.68 -1.45 -7.58
N LEU A 63 -9.51 -1.65 -8.90
CA LEU A 63 -10.28 -2.63 -9.66
C LEU A 63 -10.07 -4.04 -9.12
N GLN A 64 -8.83 -4.40 -8.80
CA GLN A 64 -8.50 -5.66 -8.16
C GLN A 64 -9.20 -5.78 -6.81
N SER A 65 -8.99 -4.85 -5.90
CA SER A 65 -9.51 -4.94 -4.53
C SER A 65 -11.04 -4.97 -4.44
N ALA A 66 -11.74 -4.32 -5.35
CA ALA A 66 -13.21 -4.32 -5.38
C ALA A 66 -13.81 -5.54 -6.10
N ASN A 67 -13.09 -6.13 -7.06
CA ASN A 67 -13.71 -7.11 -7.96
C ASN A 67 -13.15 -8.54 -7.86
N ILE A 68 -12.00 -8.78 -7.21
CA ILE A 68 -11.41 -10.13 -7.15
C ILE A 68 -12.36 -11.14 -6.53
N SER A 69 -12.93 -10.85 -5.36
CA SER A 69 -13.89 -11.75 -4.71
C SER A 69 -15.12 -12.01 -5.59
N ARG A 70 -15.62 -10.96 -6.27
CA ARG A 70 -16.72 -11.06 -7.25
C ARG A 70 -16.35 -11.97 -8.42
N ILE A 71 -15.18 -11.77 -9.04
CA ILE A 71 -14.68 -12.57 -10.17
C ILE A 71 -14.57 -14.03 -9.76
N PHE A 72 -13.90 -14.35 -8.66
CA PHE A 72 -13.74 -15.74 -8.22
C PHE A 72 -15.07 -16.39 -7.83
N ALA A 73 -15.99 -15.68 -7.19
CA ALA A 73 -17.33 -16.17 -6.92
C ALA A 73 -18.09 -16.48 -8.21
N THR A 74 -18.01 -15.59 -9.21
CA THR A 74 -18.61 -15.84 -10.55
C THR A 74 -17.99 -17.05 -11.25
N LEU A 75 -16.68 -17.31 -11.06
CA LEU A 75 -16.00 -18.51 -11.61
C LEU A 75 -16.37 -19.80 -10.83
N GLY A 76 -17.21 -19.70 -9.80
CA GLY A 76 -17.69 -20.84 -9.01
C GLY A 76 -16.94 -21.11 -7.72
N ALA A 77 -16.15 -20.16 -7.21
CA ALA A 77 -15.50 -20.32 -5.92
C ALA A 77 -16.49 -20.30 -4.77
N ASP A 78 -16.38 -21.29 -3.88
CA ASP A 78 -17.14 -21.34 -2.65
C ASP A 78 -16.76 -20.17 -1.72
N PRO A 79 -17.72 -19.55 -0.98
CA PRO A 79 -17.42 -18.47 -0.02
C PRO A 79 -16.31 -18.81 0.98
N HIS A 80 -16.19 -20.09 1.38
CA HIS A 80 -15.12 -20.54 2.27
C HIS A 80 -13.72 -20.55 1.62
N GLN A 81 -13.67 -20.59 0.28
CA GLN A 81 -12.42 -20.55 -0.49
C GLN A 81 -11.99 -19.13 -0.84
N LEU A 82 -12.91 -18.14 -0.84
CA LEU A 82 -12.62 -16.77 -1.29
C LEU A 82 -11.45 -16.14 -0.55
N SER A 83 -11.34 -16.34 0.76
CA SER A 83 -10.23 -15.79 1.54
C SER A 83 -8.87 -16.34 1.13
N PHE A 84 -8.81 -17.57 0.64
CA PHE A 84 -7.56 -18.19 0.21
C PHE A 84 -6.91 -17.45 -0.97
N PHE A 85 -7.71 -16.95 -1.91
CA PHE A 85 -7.19 -16.15 -3.03
C PHE A 85 -6.55 -14.84 -2.57
N TRP A 86 -6.96 -14.31 -1.41
CA TRP A 86 -6.42 -13.10 -0.81
C TRP A 86 -5.09 -13.27 -0.07
N ILE A 87 -4.52 -14.49 -0.04
CA ILE A 87 -3.14 -14.71 0.44
C ILE A 87 -2.13 -14.07 -0.52
N LEU A 88 -2.42 -14.07 -1.82
CA LEU A 88 -1.48 -13.71 -2.88
C LEU A 88 -1.06 -12.23 -2.85
N PRO A 89 -1.97 -11.24 -2.77
CA PRO A 89 -1.59 -9.83 -2.78
C PRO A 89 -0.57 -9.48 -1.69
N PRO A 90 -0.79 -9.75 -0.40
CA PRO A 90 0.19 -9.44 0.63
C PRO A 90 1.46 -10.28 0.53
N LEU A 91 1.37 -11.53 0.07
CA LEU A 91 2.55 -12.37 -0.14
C LEU A 91 3.45 -11.79 -1.24
N MET A 92 2.87 -11.39 -2.38
CA MET A 92 3.62 -10.76 -3.46
C MET A 92 4.18 -9.40 -3.00
N GLY A 93 3.40 -8.59 -2.28
CA GLY A 93 3.90 -7.33 -1.71
C GLY A 93 5.11 -7.51 -0.79
N MET A 94 5.08 -8.54 0.07
CA MET A 94 6.16 -8.84 1.00
C MET A 94 7.45 -9.30 0.30
N ILE A 95 7.34 -10.04 -0.80
CA ILE A 95 8.49 -10.61 -1.52
C ILE A 95 9.00 -9.64 -2.59
N VAL A 96 8.10 -9.11 -3.43
CA VAL A 96 8.47 -8.38 -4.64
C VAL A 96 9.01 -6.98 -4.32
N GLN A 97 8.40 -6.24 -3.38
CA GLN A 97 8.81 -4.87 -3.10
C GLN A 97 10.28 -4.76 -2.64
N PRO A 98 10.79 -5.57 -1.68
CA PRO A 98 12.20 -5.52 -1.30
C PRO A 98 13.15 -5.94 -2.43
N LEU A 99 12.75 -6.95 -3.24
CA LEU A 99 13.56 -7.40 -4.37
C LEU A 99 13.71 -6.31 -5.42
N ILE A 100 12.60 -5.67 -5.80
CA ILE A 100 12.61 -4.57 -6.78
C ILE A 100 13.34 -3.36 -6.22
N GLY A 101 13.19 -3.05 -4.93
CA GLY A 101 13.99 -2.04 -4.25
C GLY A 101 15.47 -2.28 -4.48
N LYS A 102 15.97 -3.47 -4.07
CA LYS A 102 17.38 -3.85 -4.18
C LYS A 102 17.89 -3.89 -5.63
N TRP A 103 17.09 -4.46 -6.55
CA TRP A 103 17.51 -4.55 -7.95
C TRP A 103 17.56 -3.19 -8.62
N SER A 104 16.54 -2.36 -8.41
CA SER A 104 16.50 -1.02 -8.98
C SER A 104 17.60 -0.11 -8.40
N ASP A 105 18.05 -0.36 -7.17
CA ASP A 105 19.19 0.34 -6.59
C ASP A 105 20.52 0.09 -7.32
N ARG A 106 20.66 -1.10 -7.90
CA ARG A 106 21.86 -1.52 -8.64
C ARG A 106 21.77 -1.28 -10.15
N THR A 107 20.60 -0.92 -10.64
CA THR A 107 20.38 -0.73 -12.08
C THR A 107 20.72 0.70 -12.49
N TRP A 108 21.58 0.82 -13.51
CA TRP A 108 21.87 2.07 -14.17
C TRP A 108 21.87 1.83 -15.68
N CYS A 109 20.88 2.40 -16.37
CA CYS A 109 20.77 2.28 -17.81
C CYS A 109 20.36 3.62 -18.45
N ARG A 110 20.33 3.70 -19.77
CA ARG A 110 19.95 4.92 -20.51
C ARG A 110 18.56 5.45 -20.19
N MET A 111 17.65 4.59 -19.70
CA MET A 111 16.29 4.97 -19.31
C MET A 111 16.21 5.50 -17.87
N GLY A 112 17.27 5.36 -17.08
CA GLY A 112 17.31 5.68 -15.67
C GLY A 112 17.46 4.44 -14.79
N ARG A 113 17.24 4.62 -13.50
CA ARG A 113 17.41 3.61 -12.46
C ARG A 113 16.07 2.92 -12.12
N ARG A 114 15.00 3.69 -12.01
CA ARG A 114 13.66 3.25 -11.57
C ARG A 114 12.71 2.99 -12.72
N LYS A 115 12.79 3.80 -13.78
CA LYS A 115 11.88 3.77 -14.93
C LYS A 115 11.77 2.43 -15.66
N PRO A 116 12.83 1.62 -15.83
CA PRO A 116 12.71 0.32 -16.47
C PRO A 116 11.74 -0.61 -15.72
N TYR A 117 11.83 -0.67 -14.40
CA TYR A 117 10.95 -1.50 -13.57
C TYR A 117 9.50 -1.04 -13.61
N LEU A 118 9.30 0.28 -13.53
CA LEU A 118 8.00 0.91 -13.66
C LEU A 118 7.33 0.54 -14.99
N LEU A 119 8.05 0.62 -16.09
CA LEU A 119 7.53 0.31 -17.42
C LEU A 119 7.23 -1.19 -17.59
N VAL A 120 8.16 -2.06 -17.19
CA VAL A 120 7.97 -3.53 -17.28
C VAL A 120 6.79 -3.96 -16.40
N GLY A 121 6.72 -3.47 -15.16
CA GLY A 121 5.60 -3.76 -14.27
C GLY A 121 4.25 -3.32 -14.87
N ALA A 122 4.18 -2.10 -15.42
CA ALA A 122 2.96 -1.61 -16.04
C ALA A 122 2.55 -2.42 -17.28
N ILE A 123 3.49 -2.78 -18.16
CA ILE A 123 3.19 -3.59 -19.35
C ILE A 123 2.62 -4.96 -18.96
N VAL A 124 3.27 -5.64 -18.01
CA VAL A 124 2.79 -6.94 -17.53
C VAL A 124 1.43 -6.81 -16.86
N ALA A 125 1.23 -5.78 -16.01
CA ALA A 125 -0.06 -5.53 -15.38
C ALA A 125 -1.18 -5.32 -16.40
N VAL A 126 -0.93 -4.53 -17.46
CA VAL A 126 -1.89 -4.30 -18.56
C VAL A 126 -2.27 -5.61 -19.23
N LEU A 127 -1.30 -6.44 -19.59
CA LEU A 127 -1.58 -7.75 -20.22
C LEU A 127 -2.46 -8.61 -19.31
N VAL A 128 -2.13 -8.69 -18.03
CA VAL A 128 -2.90 -9.49 -17.09
C VAL A 128 -4.31 -8.92 -16.86
N MET A 129 -4.46 -7.59 -16.80
CA MET A 129 -5.77 -6.94 -16.70
C MET A 129 -6.67 -7.22 -17.91
N LEU A 130 -6.10 -7.52 -19.07
CA LEU A 130 -6.87 -7.96 -20.25
C LEU A 130 -7.30 -9.42 -20.13
N PHE A 131 -6.48 -10.29 -19.52
CA PHE A 131 -6.76 -11.72 -19.44
C PHE A 131 -7.61 -12.13 -18.24
N LEU A 132 -7.34 -11.57 -17.05
CA LEU A 132 -7.98 -11.98 -15.80
C LEU A 132 -9.53 -11.98 -15.84
N PRO A 133 -10.21 -10.92 -16.30
CA PRO A 133 -11.67 -10.90 -16.34
C PRO A 133 -12.26 -11.82 -17.43
N ASN A 134 -11.43 -12.36 -18.32
CA ASN A 134 -11.84 -13.31 -19.36
C ASN A 134 -11.66 -14.78 -18.94
N ALA A 135 -11.22 -15.06 -17.70
CA ALA A 135 -10.96 -16.42 -17.23
C ALA A 135 -12.16 -17.38 -17.47
N GLY A 136 -13.39 -16.91 -17.21
CA GLY A 136 -14.61 -17.70 -17.41
C GLY A 136 -15.05 -17.85 -18.88
N SER A 137 -14.52 -17.03 -19.79
CA SER A 137 -14.85 -17.10 -21.22
C SER A 137 -13.93 -18.06 -21.99
N LEU A 138 -12.85 -18.52 -21.37
CA LEU A 138 -11.92 -19.48 -21.96
C LEU A 138 -12.41 -20.91 -21.70
N SER A 139 -12.31 -21.77 -22.71
CA SER A 139 -12.72 -23.18 -22.62
C SER A 139 -11.74 -23.99 -21.79
N PHE A 140 -11.92 -23.99 -20.48
CA PHE A 140 -11.15 -24.83 -19.57
C PHE A 140 -11.91 -26.11 -19.20
N SER A 141 -11.14 -27.14 -18.79
CA SER A 141 -11.72 -28.35 -18.22
C SER A 141 -12.50 -28.05 -16.95
N SER A 142 -13.71 -28.56 -16.84
CA SER A 142 -14.51 -28.52 -15.60
C SER A 142 -13.97 -29.46 -14.51
N ARG A 143 -12.92 -30.25 -14.80
CA ARG A 143 -12.31 -31.16 -13.83
C ARG A 143 -11.69 -30.38 -12.69
N LEU A 144 -12.09 -30.70 -11.47
CA LEU A 144 -11.54 -30.07 -10.26
C LEU A 144 -10.14 -30.65 -9.97
N LEU A 145 -9.17 -29.76 -9.82
CA LEU A 145 -7.85 -30.05 -9.29
C LEU A 145 -7.68 -29.27 -7.96
N LEU A 146 -7.46 -29.98 -6.87
CA LEU A 146 -7.40 -29.39 -5.52
C LEU A 146 -8.63 -28.51 -5.18
N GLY A 147 -9.81 -28.91 -5.66
CA GLY A 147 -11.06 -28.18 -5.43
C GLY A 147 -11.31 -26.96 -6.31
N LEU A 148 -10.40 -26.65 -7.26
CA LEU A 148 -10.52 -25.53 -8.19
C LEU A 148 -10.72 -26.05 -9.62
N ASN A 149 -11.59 -25.39 -10.37
CA ASN A 149 -11.75 -25.64 -11.82
C ASN A 149 -10.66 -24.92 -12.62
N GLY A 150 -10.58 -25.19 -13.93
CA GLY A 150 -9.54 -24.62 -14.79
C GLY A 150 -9.60 -23.08 -14.89
N ALA A 151 -10.80 -22.49 -14.86
CA ALA A 151 -10.98 -21.04 -14.89
C ALA A 151 -10.47 -20.38 -13.60
N MET A 152 -10.71 -21.01 -12.44
CA MET A 152 -10.18 -20.54 -11.15
C MET A 152 -8.64 -20.63 -11.11
N TRP A 153 -8.06 -21.72 -11.62
CA TRP A 153 -6.60 -21.84 -11.73
C TRP A 153 -6.01 -20.75 -12.62
N PHE A 154 -6.61 -20.50 -13.76
CA PHE A 154 -6.18 -19.42 -14.65
C PHE A 154 -6.30 -18.05 -13.95
N GLY A 155 -7.42 -17.81 -13.26
CA GLY A 155 -7.63 -16.60 -12.46
C GLY A 155 -6.57 -16.44 -11.36
N LEU A 156 -6.24 -17.55 -10.66
CA LEU A 156 -5.22 -17.57 -9.60
C LEU A 156 -3.83 -17.20 -10.13
N PHE A 157 -3.39 -17.81 -11.24
CA PHE A 157 -2.12 -17.47 -11.88
C PHE A 157 -2.13 -16.02 -12.38
N SER A 158 -3.22 -15.59 -13.02
CA SER A 158 -3.37 -14.20 -13.43
C SER A 158 -3.27 -13.24 -12.25
N LEU A 159 -3.87 -13.56 -11.10
CA LEU A 159 -3.78 -12.75 -9.89
C LEU A 159 -2.34 -12.66 -9.37
N ILE A 160 -1.58 -13.76 -9.35
CA ILE A 160 -0.15 -13.75 -8.97
C ILE A 160 0.63 -12.78 -9.86
N PHE A 161 0.45 -12.87 -11.17
CA PHE A 161 1.13 -11.98 -12.11
C PHE A 161 0.67 -10.53 -11.99
N LEU A 162 -0.61 -10.28 -11.74
CA LEU A 162 -1.15 -8.94 -11.52
C LEU A 162 -0.53 -8.31 -10.27
N ASP A 163 -0.58 -9.00 -9.13
CA ASP A 163 0.00 -8.52 -7.88
C ASP A 163 1.50 -8.28 -7.99
N THR A 164 2.22 -9.23 -8.59
CA THR A 164 3.65 -9.08 -8.84
C THR A 164 3.92 -7.83 -9.66
N SER A 165 3.24 -7.66 -10.79
CA SER A 165 3.48 -6.56 -11.72
C SER A 165 3.06 -5.19 -11.16
N ILE A 166 1.95 -5.13 -10.43
CA ILE A 166 1.54 -3.90 -9.71
C ILE A 166 2.61 -3.51 -8.68
N ASN A 167 3.13 -4.46 -7.89
CA ASN A 167 4.18 -4.18 -6.91
C ASN A 167 5.50 -3.78 -7.58
N VAL A 168 5.86 -4.38 -8.72
CA VAL A 168 7.02 -4.00 -9.54
C VAL A 168 6.88 -2.55 -10.05
N ALA A 169 5.69 -2.12 -10.46
CA ALA A 169 5.45 -0.75 -10.91
C ALA A 169 5.33 0.24 -9.75
N MET A 170 4.70 -0.16 -8.64
CA MET A 170 4.42 0.72 -7.49
C MET A 170 5.69 1.12 -6.74
N GLN A 171 6.61 0.19 -6.55
CA GLN A 171 7.82 0.42 -5.74
C GLN A 171 8.69 1.55 -6.28
N PRO A 172 8.99 1.64 -7.60
CA PRO A 172 9.72 2.77 -8.17
C PRO A 172 9.07 4.13 -7.89
N PHE A 173 7.74 4.26 -7.94
CA PHE A 173 7.06 5.51 -7.64
C PHE A 173 7.33 5.99 -6.21
N LYS A 174 7.27 5.09 -5.24
CA LYS A 174 7.58 5.42 -3.84
C LYS A 174 9.02 5.89 -3.67
N MET A 175 9.95 5.25 -4.39
CA MET A 175 11.38 5.54 -4.29
C MET A 175 11.80 6.79 -5.06
N MET A 176 11.19 7.08 -6.21
CA MET A 176 11.53 8.25 -7.04
C MET A 176 11.34 9.58 -6.29
N VAL A 177 10.32 9.68 -5.42
CA VAL A 177 10.15 10.87 -4.57
C VAL A 177 11.33 11.00 -3.60
N GLY A 178 11.76 9.91 -2.97
CA GLY A 178 12.93 9.90 -2.09
C GLY A 178 14.23 10.22 -2.82
N ASP A 179 14.40 9.71 -4.06
CA ASP A 179 15.61 9.86 -4.86
C ASP A 179 15.76 11.28 -5.46
N MET A 180 14.67 11.92 -5.87
CA MET A 180 14.72 13.13 -6.71
C MET A 180 14.27 14.42 -6.02
N VAL A 181 13.57 14.33 -4.88
CA VAL A 181 13.01 15.49 -4.19
C VAL A 181 13.89 15.86 -2.99
N ASN A 182 14.17 17.16 -2.81
CA ASN A 182 14.92 17.63 -1.65
C ASN A 182 14.11 17.47 -0.34
N GLU A 183 14.80 17.46 0.80
CA GLU A 183 14.16 17.21 2.11
C GLU A 183 13.04 18.21 2.44
N GLU A 184 13.20 19.48 2.04
CA GLU A 184 12.23 20.54 2.33
C GLU A 184 10.92 20.37 1.55
N GLN A 185 10.99 19.75 0.34
CA GLN A 185 9.84 19.56 -0.54
C GLN A 185 9.23 18.15 -0.46
N LYS A 186 9.86 17.18 0.25
CA LYS A 186 9.37 15.80 0.34
C LYS A 186 7.94 15.73 0.85
N GLY A 187 7.59 16.54 1.86
CA GLY A 187 6.23 16.58 2.39
C GLY A 187 5.20 16.94 1.32
N GLN A 188 5.50 17.96 0.48
CA GLN A 188 4.62 18.37 -0.62
C GLN A 188 4.55 17.29 -1.71
N ALA A 189 5.69 16.69 -2.08
CA ALA A 189 5.72 15.65 -3.11
C ALA A 189 4.94 14.39 -2.70
N TYR A 190 5.07 13.94 -1.44
CA TYR A 190 4.27 12.82 -0.92
C TYR A 190 2.78 13.16 -0.80
N SER A 191 2.44 14.43 -0.50
CA SER A 191 1.04 14.88 -0.51
C SER A 191 0.42 14.81 -1.91
N ILE A 192 1.15 15.23 -2.95
CA ILE A 192 0.72 15.11 -4.35
C ILE A 192 0.58 13.63 -4.73
N GLN A 193 1.54 12.80 -4.36
CA GLN A 193 1.49 11.35 -4.62
C GLN A 193 0.28 10.70 -3.93
N SER A 194 0.01 11.04 -2.68
CA SER A 194 -1.14 10.55 -1.93
C SER A 194 -2.47 10.99 -2.56
N PHE A 195 -2.55 12.24 -3.01
CA PHE A 195 -3.72 12.74 -3.73
C PHE A 195 -3.98 11.93 -5.01
N LEU A 196 -2.96 11.73 -5.85
CA LEU A 196 -3.07 10.97 -7.09
C LEU A 196 -3.42 9.50 -6.82
N CYS A 197 -2.86 8.91 -5.77
CA CYS A 197 -3.18 7.56 -5.29
C CYS A 197 -4.68 7.44 -4.96
N ASN A 198 -5.20 8.31 -4.11
CA ASN A 198 -6.61 8.26 -3.70
C ASN A 198 -7.56 8.59 -4.86
N ALA A 199 -7.20 9.54 -5.73
CA ALA A 199 -7.99 9.87 -6.91
C ALA A 199 -8.05 8.69 -7.90
N GLY A 200 -6.94 7.98 -8.10
CA GLY A 200 -6.90 6.76 -8.92
C GLY A 200 -7.78 5.66 -8.34
N SER A 201 -7.68 5.42 -7.03
CA SER A 201 -8.52 4.42 -6.35
C SER A 201 -10.00 4.77 -6.47
N PHE A 202 -10.38 6.03 -6.23
CA PHE A 202 -11.76 6.50 -6.35
C PHE A 202 -12.33 6.25 -7.76
N VAL A 203 -11.58 6.62 -8.80
CA VAL A 203 -11.98 6.39 -10.20
C VAL A 203 -12.12 4.90 -10.49
N GLY A 204 -11.13 4.09 -10.08
CA GLY A 204 -11.15 2.63 -10.29
C GLY A 204 -12.33 1.95 -9.62
N TYR A 205 -12.69 2.34 -8.41
CA TYR A 205 -13.84 1.80 -7.69
C TYR A 205 -15.19 2.08 -8.39
N LEU A 206 -15.31 3.22 -9.05
CA LEU A 206 -16.56 3.62 -9.69
C LEU A 206 -16.73 3.07 -11.13
N PHE A 207 -15.70 2.47 -11.74
CA PHE A 207 -15.79 2.02 -13.12
C PHE A 207 -16.91 1.01 -13.39
N PRO A 208 -17.11 -0.07 -12.59
CA PRO A 208 -18.15 -1.05 -12.92
C PRO A 208 -19.57 -0.44 -12.91
N ILE A 209 -19.87 0.43 -11.94
CA ILE A 209 -21.17 1.10 -11.89
C ILE A 209 -21.31 2.14 -13.02
N PHE A 210 -20.26 2.87 -13.35
CA PHE A 210 -20.24 3.81 -14.46
C PHE A 210 -20.54 3.11 -15.79
N PHE A 211 -19.88 1.98 -16.08
CA PHE A 211 -20.12 1.21 -17.30
C PHE A 211 -21.53 0.63 -17.35
N THR A 212 -22.06 0.19 -16.22
CA THR A 212 -23.46 -0.25 -16.14
C THR A 212 -24.42 0.91 -16.43
N TRP A 213 -24.13 2.09 -15.88
CA TRP A 213 -24.96 3.28 -16.09
C TRP A 213 -25.02 3.75 -17.56
N ILE A 214 -23.95 3.62 -18.31
CA ILE A 214 -23.94 3.90 -19.76
C ILE A 214 -24.46 2.74 -20.63
N GLY A 215 -25.03 1.69 -20.02
CA GLY A 215 -25.75 0.60 -20.72
C GLY A 215 -24.91 -0.65 -21.02
N ILE A 216 -23.70 -0.80 -20.45
CA ILE A 216 -22.93 -2.04 -20.56
C ILE A 216 -23.51 -3.09 -19.62
N ALA A 217 -23.74 -4.31 -20.10
CA ALA A 217 -24.35 -5.38 -19.35
C ALA A 217 -23.58 -5.71 -18.05
N ASN A 218 -24.32 -5.78 -16.93
CA ASN A 218 -23.79 -6.16 -15.62
C ASN A 218 -24.11 -7.61 -15.25
N THR A 219 -24.76 -8.34 -16.15
CA THR A 219 -25.10 -9.76 -16.03
C THR A 219 -24.43 -10.53 -17.16
N ALA A 220 -24.13 -11.80 -16.90
CA ALA A 220 -23.51 -12.71 -17.86
C ALA A 220 -23.99 -14.15 -17.57
N PRO A 221 -23.82 -15.09 -18.51
CA PRO A 221 -24.04 -16.51 -18.25
C PRO A 221 -23.20 -17.00 -17.06
N GLU A 222 -23.66 -18.09 -16.43
CA GLU A 222 -22.97 -18.70 -15.30
C GLU A 222 -21.49 -19.00 -15.63
N GLY A 223 -20.59 -18.68 -14.70
CA GLY A 223 -19.17 -18.84 -14.88
C GLY A 223 -18.48 -17.76 -15.71
N VAL A 224 -19.21 -16.78 -16.24
CA VAL A 224 -18.68 -15.69 -17.08
C VAL A 224 -18.74 -14.36 -16.34
N VAL A 225 -17.64 -13.63 -16.29
CA VAL A 225 -17.57 -12.30 -15.68
C VAL A 225 -18.37 -11.29 -16.52
N PRO A 226 -19.22 -10.44 -15.91
CA PRO A 226 -20.00 -9.43 -16.64
C PRO A 226 -19.15 -8.45 -17.43
N ASP A 227 -19.70 -7.97 -18.55
CA ASP A 227 -18.98 -7.05 -19.43
C ASP A 227 -18.67 -5.69 -18.77
N SER A 228 -19.51 -5.22 -17.84
CA SER A 228 -19.22 -4.03 -17.04
C SER A 228 -17.91 -4.14 -16.28
N VAL A 229 -17.59 -5.31 -15.74
CA VAL A 229 -16.32 -5.59 -15.07
C VAL A 229 -15.18 -5.72 -16.10
N LYS A 230 -15.38 -6.46 -17.20
CA LYS A 230 -14.37 -6.60 -18.25
C LYS A 230 -13.94 -5.25 -18.80
N TRP A 231 -14.89 -4.39 -19.16
CA TRP A 231 -14.59 -3.04 -19.65
C TRP A 231 -13.91 -2.17 -18.59
N SER A 232 -14.26 -2.34 -17.31
CA SER A 232 -13.55 -1.66 -16.23
C SER A 232 -12.06 -1.99 -16.21
N PHE A 233 -11.72 -3.27 -16.36
CA PHE A 233 -10.33 -3.71 -16.40
C PHE A 233 -9.63 -3.25 -17.70
N TYR A 234 -10.30 -3.28 -18.87
CA TYR A 234 -9.70 -2.84 -20.14
C TYR A 234 -9.39 -1.35 -20.15
N ILE A 235 -10.34 -0.52 -19.74
CA ILE A 235 -10.13 0.93 -19.67
C ILE A 235 -9.16 1.28 -18.54
N GLY A 236 -9.23 0.59 -17.41
CA GLY A 236 -8.24 0.71 -16.33
C GLY A 236 -6.83 0.40 -16.81
N ALA A 237 -6.65 -0.67 -17.59
CA ALA A 237 -5.37 -1.03 -18.20
C ALA A 237 -4.87 0.03 -19.19
N LEU A 238 -5.76 0.57 -20.03
CA LEU A 238 -5.43 1.66 -20.95
C LEU A 238 -4.96 2.91 -20.18
N ILE A 239 -5.68 3.31 -19.14
CA ILE A 239 -5.31 4.48 -18.33
C ILE A 239 -3.99 4.22 -17.60
N LEU A 240 -3.79 3.01 -17.04
CA LEU A 240 -2.53 2.63 -16.39
C LEU A 240 -1.34 2.85 -17.32
N ILE A 241 -1.38 2.29 -18.54
CA ILE A 241 -0.23 2.40 -19.45
C ILE A 241 -0.03 3.85 -19.91
N LEU A 242 -1.11 4.60 -20.19
CA LEU A 242 -1.00 6.01 -20.59
C LEU A 242 -0.39 6.88 -19.48
N CYS A 243 -0.81 6.70 -18.22
CA CYS A 243 -0.27 7.42 -17.07
C CYS A 243 1.20 7.08 -16.82
N VAL A 244 1.56 5.80 -16.93
CA VAL A 244 2.95 5.37 -16.77
C VAL A 244 3.83 5.89 -17.90
N LEU A 245 3.38 5.81 -19.16
CA LEU A 245 4.10 6.39 -20.31
C LEU A 245 4.25 7.89 -20.19
N TYR A 246 3.23 8.60 -19.70
CA TYR A 246 3.33 10.03 -19.43
C TYR A 246 4.47 10.33 -18.44
N THR A 247 4.48 9.65 -17.29
CA THR A 247 5.57 9.82 -16.31
C THR A 247 6.92 9.41 -16.91
N PHE A 248 6.97 8.29 -17.64
CA PHE A 248 8.18 7.81 -18.27
C PHE A 248 8.81 8.84 -19.23
N VAL A 249 8.00 9.55 -20.02
CA VAL A 249 8.45 10.58 -20.97
C VAL A 249 8.79 11.88 -20.28
N LYS A 250 7.96 12.33 -19.33
CA LYS A 250 8.10 13.65 -18.68
C LYS A 250 9.17 13.70 -17.60
N VAL A 251 9.46 12.59 -16.93
CA VAL A 251 10.46 12.53 -15.87
C VAL A 251 11.80 12.12 -16.43
N LYS A 252 12.83 12.93 -16.16
CA LYS A 252 14.23 12.57 -16.39
C LYS A 252 14.85 12.26 -15.04
N GLU A 253 15.24 11.01 -14.83
CA GLU A 253 15.98 10.60 -13.64
C GLU A 253 17.41 11.18 -13.69
N MET A 254 18.00 11.33 -12.50
CA MET A 254 19.41 11.76 -12.36
C MET A 254 20.36 10.71 -12.93
N ASP A 255 21.45 11.17 -13.54
CA ASP A 255 22.54 10.26 -13.89
C ASP A 255 23.31 9.81 -12.64
N PRO A 256 24.15 8.74 -12.74
CA PRO A 256 24.90 8.21 -11.60
C PRO A 256 25.73 9.26 -10.86
N LYS A 257 26.35 10.19 -11.59
CA LYS A 257 27.16 11.26 -11.01
C LYS A 257 26.31 12.29 -10.28
N GLU A 258 25.25 12.77 -10.93
CA GLU A 258 24.30 13.73 -10.35
C GLU A 258 23.64 13.13 -9.10
N TYR A 259 23.28 11.84 -9.13
CA TYR A 259 22.71 11.13 -7.99
C TYR A 259 23.68 11.05 -6.80
N ALA A 260 24.94 10.69 -7.08
CA ALA A 260 25.98 10.61 -6.05
C ALA A 260 26.25 11.96 -5.39
N GLU A 261 26.32 13.02 -6.20
CA GLU A 261 26.50 14.40 -5.73
C GLU A 261 25.29 14.85 -4.90
N PHE A 262 24.07 14.57 -5.38
CA PHE A 262 22.81 14.95 -4.71
C PHE A 262 22.66 14.29 -3.33
N HIS A 263 23.11 13.04 -3.19
CA HIS A 263 23.00 12.27 -1.94
C HIS A 263 24.29 12.28 -1.10
N GLY A 264 25.38 12.87 -1.60
CA GLY A 264 26.67 12.88 -0.92
C GLY A 264 27.27 11.47 -0.78
N ILE A 265 27.06 10.61 -1.77
CA ILE A 265 27.48 9.20 -1.77
C ILE A 265 28.72 9.04 -2.66
N ASP A 266 29.77 8.41 -2.14
CA ASP A 266 30.91 7.95 -2.92
C ASP A 266 30.54 6.62 -3.59
N LEU A 267 30.30 6.64 -4.91
CA LEU A 267 29.93 5.44 -5.69
C LEU A 267 31.00 4.34 -5.65
N GLN A 268 32.25 4.68 -5.33
CA GLN A 268 33.35 3.71 -5.24
C GLN A 268 33.40 3.01 -3.87
N LYS A 269 32.74 3.59 -2.84
CA LYS A 269 32.70 3.05 -1.47
C LYS A 269 31.38 2.34 -1.13
N GLN A 270 30.51 2.12 -2.09
CA GLN A 270 29.29 1.31 -1.92
C GLN A 270 29.59 -0.20 -1.84
N GLU A 271 30.72 -0.59 -1.22
CA GLU A 271 30.94 -1.95 -0.76
C GLU A 271 30.13 -2.13 0.52
N GLU A 272 29.07 -2.93 0.40
CA GLU A 272 28.39 -3.73 1.40
C GLU A 272 28.58 -3.29 2.87
N LYS A 273 27.80 -2.30 3.31
CA LYS A 273 27.37 -2.35 4.69
C LYS A 273 26.55 -3.65 4.79
N LYS A 274 27.14 -4.70 5.33
CA LYS A 274 26.40 -5.88 5.80
C LYS A 274 25.38 -5.36 6.79
N GLY A 275 24.11 -5.23 6.37
CA GLY A 275 23.03 -4.91 7.28
C GLY A 275 23.03 -5.94 8.42
N GLU A 276 22.63 -5.55 9.60
CA GLU A 276 22.40 -6.51 10.67
C GLU A 276 21.42 -7.59 10.20
N GLY A 277 21.62 -8.82 10.62
CA GLY A 277 20.70 -9.90 10.27
C GLY A 277 19.29 -9.60 10.80
N ILE A 278 18.25 -9.94 10.02
CA ILE A 278 16.83 -9.72 10.37
C ILE A 278 16.51 -10.21 11.79
N LEU A 279 17.05 -11.35 12.20
CA LEU A 279 16.85 -11.91 13.54
C LEU A 279 17.48 -11.04 14.65
N SER A 280 18.65 -10.44 14.39
CA SER A 280 19.28 -9.49 15.31
C SER A 280 18.44 -8.23 15.47
N LEU A 281 17.95 -7.66 14.36
CA LEU A 281 17.07 -6.48 14.38
C LEU A 281 15.77 -6.75 15.14
N LEU A 282 15.14 -7.91 14.94
CA LEU A 282 13.93 -8.29 15.68
C LEU A 282 14.20 -8.48 17.17
N ALA A 283 15.33 -9.09 17.55
CA ALA A 283 15.68 -9.28 18.96
C ALA A 283 15.91 -7.95 19.71
N HIS A 284 16.40 -6.92 19.01
CA HIS A 284 16.65 -5.59 19.56
C HIS A 284 15.55 -4.56 19.22
N ALA A 285 14.44 -5.01 18.63
CA ALA A 285 13.36 -4.12 18.23
C ALA A 285 12.74 -3.41 19.45
N PRO A 286 12.48 -2.10 19.35
CA PRO A 286 11.88 -1.34 20.45
C PRO A 286 10.49 -1.87 20.79
N LYS A 287 10.06 -1.74 22.05
CA LYS A 287 8.72 -2.17 22.48
C LYS A 287 7.59 -1.60 21.63
N ALA A 288 7.77 -0.38 21.10
CA ALA A 288 6.81 0.26 20.20
C ALA A 288 6.60 -0.56 18.92
N PHE A 289 7.66 -1.18 18.36
CA PHE A 289 7.57 -2.03 17.17
C PHE A 289 6.56 -3.19 17.39
N TRP A 290 6.67 -3.88 18.51
CA TRP A 290 5.82 -5.03 18.83
C TRP A 290 4.40 -4.62 19.21
N THR A 291 4.23 -3.55 20.01
CA THR A 291 2.90 -3.10 20.44
C THR A 291 2.11 -2.49 19.27
N VAL A 292 2.75 -1.70 18.42
CA VAL A 292 2.12 -1.17 17.20
C VAL A 292 1.88 -2.29 16.19
N GLY A 293 2.82 -3.24 16.07
CA GLY A 293 2.65 -4.43 15.24
C GLY A 293 1.43 -5.27 15.64
N LEU A 294 1.16 -5.41 16.94
CA LEU A 294 -0.05 -6.09 17.43
C LEU A 294 -1.34 -5.35 17.02
N VAL A 295 -1.37 -4.03 17.11
CA VAL A 295 -2.51 -3.24 16.62
C VAL A 295 -2.70 -3.45 15.12
N GLN A 296 -1.61 -3.40 14.36
CA GLN A 296 -1.64 -3.64 12.90
C GLN A 296 -2.14 -5.04 12.56
N PHE A 297 -1.81 -6.04 13.38
CA PHE A 297 -2.30 -7.41 13.19
C PHE A 297 -3.83 -7.45 13.13
N PHE A 298 -4.50 -6.83 14.09
CA PHE A 298 -5.97 -6.79 14.12
C PHE A 298 -6.55 -5.94 12.99
N CYS A 299 -5.97 -4.77 12.75
CA CYS A 299 -6.45 -3.86 11.71
C CYS A 299 -6.39 -4.48 10.31
N TRP A 300 -5.23 -5.01 9.90
CA TRP A 300 -5.06 -5.57 8.56
C TRP A 300 -5.86 -6.87 8.35
N SER A 301 -6.06 -7.66 9.40
CA SER A 301 -6.96 -8.82 9.38
C SER A 301 -8.41 -8.40 9.15
N ALA A 302 -8.87 -7.34 9.80
CA ALA A 302 -10.23 -6.80 9.63
C ALA A 302 -10.47 -6.31 8.20
N PHE A 303 -9.54 -5.53 7.64
CA PHE A 303 -9.67 -5.00 6.28
C PHE A 303 -9.54 -6.09 5.21
N LEU A 304 -8.78 -7.16 5.45
CA LEU A 304 -8.77 -8.31 4.55
C LEU A 304 -10.18 -8.92 4.45
N TYR A 305 -10.85 -9.12 5.58
CA TYR A 305 -12.22 -9.65 5.57
C TYR A 305 -13.22 -8.70 4.90
N MET A 306 -13.01 -7.38 4.98
CA MET A 306 -13.77 -6.42 4.19
C MET A 306 -13.63 -6.70 2.69
N TRP A 307 -12.42 -6.75 2.17
CA TRP A 307 -12.22 -6.99 0.73
C TRP A 307 -12.74 -8.36 0.28
N THR A 308 -12.63 -9.36 1.13
CA THR A 308 -13.04 -10.73 0.81
C THR A 308 -14.55 -10.88 0.78
N TYR A 309 -15.25 -10.38 1.80
CA TYR A 309 -16.63 -10.78 2.08
C TYR A 309 -17.68 -9.69 1.88
N THR A 310 -17.31 -8.42 1.62
CA THR A 310 -18.30 -7.34 1.46
C THR A 310 -19.31 -7.63 0.36
N ASN A 311 -18.87 -8.16 -0.81
CA ASN A 311 -19.76 -8.41 -1.93
C ASN A 311 -20.87 -9.40 -1.55
N GLY A 312 -20.53 -10.58 -1.05
CA GLY A 312 -21.52 -11.56 -0.64
C GLY A 312 -22.33 -11.12 0.58
N SER A 313 -21.75 -10.30 1.48
CA SER A 313 -22.46 -9.72 2.61
C SER A 313 -23.61 -8.84 2.16
N ILE A 314 -23.33 -7.83 1.32
CA ILE A 314 -24.36 -6.90 0.87
C ILE A 314 -25.31 -7.52 -0.16
N ALA A 315 -24.83 -8.48 -0.97
CA ALA A 315 -25.69 -9.24 -1.87
C ALA A 315 -26.78 -9.98 -1.09
N SER A 316 -26.43 -10.63 0.02
CA SER A 316 -27.40 -11.36 0.85
C SER A 316 -28.31 -10.45 1.66
N THR A 317 -27.80 -9.33 2.21
CA THR A 317 -28.58 -8.47 3.11
C THR A 317 -29.43 -7.43 2.39
N VAL A 318 -28.97 -6.88 1.26
CA VAL A 318 -29.65 -5.81 0.52
C VAL A 318 -30.42 -6.37 -0.69
N TRP A 319 -29.83 -7.31 -1.43
CA TRP A 319 -30.43 -7.90 -2.63
C TRP A 319 -31.04 -9.29 -2.41
N GLY A 320 -30.92 -9.85 -1.20
CA GLY A 320 -31.56 -11.13 -0.82
C GLY A 320 -31.04 -12.35 -1.59
N THR A 321 -29.81 -12.29 -2.13
CA THR A 321 -29.25 -13.37 -2.94
C THR A 321 -27.83 -13.76 -2.51
N THR A 322 -27.52 -15.04 -2.66
CA THR A 322 -26.15 -15.59 -2.51
C THR A 322 -25.64 -16.19 -3.81
N ASP A 323 -26.48 -16.23 -4.84
CA ASP A 323 -26.13 -16.77 -6.15
C ASP A 323 -25.28 -15.75 -6.94
N ALA A 324 -24.02 -16.11 -7.21
CA ALA A 324 -23.08 -15.27 -7.93
C ALA A 324 -23.46 -14.98 -9.39
N ALA A 325 -24.33 -15.81 -9.99
CA ALA A 325 -24.84 -15.59 -11.35
C ALA A 325 -26.04 -14.63 -11.38
N SER A 326 -26.66 -14.37 -10.24
CA SER A 326 -27.87 -13.53 -10.16
C SER A 326 -27.56 -12.04 -10.43
N GLU A 327 -28.55 -11.34 -10.99
CA GLU A 327 -28.49 -9.90 -11.22
C GLU A 327 -28.22 -9.12 -9.91
N GLY A 328 -28.87 -9.53 -8.81
CA GLY A 328 -28.71 -8.92 -7.49
C GLY A 328 -27.27 -9.03 -6.97
N TYR A 329 -26.63 -10.17 -7.14
CA TYR A 329 -25.23 -10.34 -6.73
C TYR A 329 -24.27 -9.45 -7.54
N GLN A 330 -24.53 -9.33 -8.83
CA GLN A 330 -23.74 -8.48 -9.72
C GLN A 330 -24.00 -6.98 -9.46
N ALA A 331 -25.23 -6.60 -9.12
CA ALA A 331 -25.55 -5.25 -8.67
C ALA A 331 -24.84 -4.90 -7.35
N ALA A 332 -24.84 -5.84 -6.40
CA ALA A 332 -24.07 -5.71 -5.15
C ALA A 332 -22.58 -5.50 -5.45
N GLY A 333 -22.00 -6.21 -6.41
CA GLY A 333 -20.60 -6.04 -6.83
C GLY A 333 -20.28 -4.62 -7.32
N ASN A 334 -21.16 -4.01 -8.09
CA ASN A 334 -21.02 -2.61 -8.49
C ASN A 334 -21.12 -1.67 -7.28
N TRP A 335 -22.03 -1.99 -6.33
CA TRP A 335 -22.23 -1.18 -5.14
C TRP A 335 -21.05 -1.26 -4.16
N VAL A 336 -20.32 -2.38 -4.12
CA VAL A 336 -19.04 -2.49 -3.38
C VAL A 336 -18.06 -1.41 -3.81
N GLY A 337 -17.93 -1.17 -5.09
CA GLY A 337 -17.08 -0.10 -5.61
C GLY A 337 -17.52 1.28 -5.09
N VAL A 338 -18.81 1.58 -5.11
CA VAL A 338 -19.37 2.82 -4.55
C VAL A 338 -19.06 2.95 -3.05
N LEU A 339 -19.28 1.88 -2.29
CA LEU A 339 -19.01 1.87 -0.85
C LEU A 339 -17.51 2.07 -0.54
N PHE A 340 -16.62 1.48 -1.32
CA PHE A 340 -15.18 1.70 -1.16
C PHE A 340 -14.76 3.13 -1.56
N ALA A 341 -15.43 3.74 -2.54
CA ALA A 341 -15.24 5.15 -2.86
C ALA A 341 -15.72 6.05 -1.68
N VAL A 342 -16.87 5.74 -1.07
CA VAL A 342 -17.37 6.43 0.14
C VAL A 342 -16.42 6.26 1.32
N GLN A 343 -15.87 5.05 1.52
CA GLN A 343 -14.84 4.79 2.52
C GLN A 343 -13.60 5.66 2.30
N ALA A 344 -13.14 5.81 1.05
CA ALA A 344 -11.99 6.67 0.72
C ALA A 344 -12.28 8.13 1.05
N VAL A 345 -13.49 8.63 0.76
CA VAL A 345 -13.93 9.98 1.15
C VAL A 345 -13.94 10.12 2.67
N GLY A 346 -14.51 9.15 3.40
CA GLY A 346 -14.50 9.12 4.86
C GLY A 346 -13.10 9.16 5.43
N SER A 347 -12.16 8.42 4.83
CA SER A 347 -10.74 8.42 5.21
C SER A 347 -10.10 9.79 5.02
N MET A 348 -10.32 10.45 3.88
CA MET A 348 -9.79 11.79 3.62
C MET A 348 -10.32 12.83 4.61
N LEU A 349 -11.62 12.82 4.88
CA LEU A 349 -12.24 13.74 5.85
C LEU A 349 -11.70 13.49 7.27
N TRP A 350 -11.58 12.22 7.67
CA TRP A 350 -11.09 11.86 8.99
C TRP A 350 -9.60 12.19 9.18
N ALA A 351 -8.80 12.06 8.14
CA ALA A 351 -7.38 12.43 8.16
C ALA A 351 -7.16 13.91 8.53
N LEU A 352 -8.09 14.81 8.17
CA LEU A 352 -8.06 16.23 8.57
C LEU A 352 -8.39 16.44 10.05
N LEU A 353 -9.05 15.47 10.68
CA LEU A 353 -9.42 15.53 12.09
C LEU A 353 -8.37 14.89 13.01
N ILE A 354 -7.59 13.91 12.54
CA ILE A 354 -6.56 13.22 13.33
C ILE A 354 -5.61 14.20 14.04
N PRO A 355 -5.07 15.26 13.38
CA PRO A 355 -4.15 16.21 14.04
C PRO A 355 -4.80 17.05 15.16
N LYS A 356 -6.13 17.10 15.25
CA LYS A 356 -6.85 17.84 16.30
C LYS A 356 -6.95 17.07 17.61
N PHE A 357 -6.60 15.79 17.63
CA PHE A 357 -6.61 14.99 18.84
C PHE A 357 -5.41 15.34 19.74
N ARG A 358 -5.64 15.27 21.04
CA ARG A 358 -4.64 15.59 22.06
C ARG A 358 -3.47 14.59 22.11
N SER A 359 -3.67 13.35 21.67
CA SER A 359 -2.64 12.31 21.57
C SER A 359 -2.92 11.38 20.39
N HIS A 360 -1.86 10.82 19.79
CA HIS A 360 -1.97 9.83 18.72
C HIS A 360 -2.73 8.58 19.19
N ARG A 361 -2.56 8.21 20.46
CA ARG A 361 -3.25 7.10 21.10
C ARG A 361 -4.76 7.29 21.12
N SER A 362 -5.25 8.45 21.59
CA SER A 362 -6.69 8.74 21.61
C SER A 362 -7.27 8.81 20.19
N ALA A 363 -6.55 9.44 19.25
CA ALA A 363 -6.94 9.44 17.85
C ALA A 363 -7.09 8.02 17.31
N TYR A 364 -6.11 7.14 17.62
CA TYR A 364 -6.12 5.77 17.11
C TYR A 364 -7.29 4.95 17.69
N VAL A 365 -7.49 4.99 19.02
CA VAL A 365 -8.60 4.27 19.67
C VAL A 365 -9.95 4.71 19.12
N VAL A 366 -10.21 6.03 19.08
CA VAL A 366 -11.49 6.56 18.56
C VAL A 366 -11.72 6.14 17.11
N SER A 367 -10.69 6.24 16.27
CA SER A 367 -10.80 5.84 14.86
C SER A 367 -11.13 4.37 14.69
N LEU A 368 -10.47 3.49 15.45
CA LEU A 368 -10.71 2.04 15.38
C LEU A 368 -12.10 1.67 15.92
N VAL A 369 -12.57 2.33 16.98
CA VAL A 369 -13.91 2.13 17.51
C VAL A 369 -14.98 2.57 16.49
N LEU A 370 -14.80 3.73 15.84
CA LEU A 370 -15.72 4.18 14.78
C LEU A 370 -15.74 3.19 13.61
N GLY A 371 -14.57 2.72 13.15
CA GLY A 371 -14.50 1.71 12.11
C GLY A 371 -15.16 0.39 12.51
N ALA A 372 -14.99 -0.02 13.77
CA ALA A 372 -15.64 -1.22 14.31
C ALA A 372 -17.17 -1.09 14.29
N LEU A 373 -17.70 0.06 14.71
CA LEU A 373 -19.13 0.35 14.63
C LEU A 373 -19.60 0.34 13.18
N GLY A 374 -18.81 0.91 12.25
CA GLY A 374 -19.06 0.83 10.82
C GLY A 374 -19.17 -0.60 10.31
N PHE A 375 -18.22 -1.46 10.65
CA PHE A 375 -18.27 -2.88 10.25
C PHE A 375 -19.44 -3.63 10.84
N ILE A 376 -19.68 -3.48 12.14
CA ILE A 376 -20.80 -4.17 12.83
C ILE A 376 -22.13 -3.70 12.29
N SER A 377 -22.29 -2.42 11.96
CA SER A 377 -23.54 -1.87 11.43
C SER A 377 -23.96 -2.47 10.09
N VAL A 378 -23.01 -2.94 9.26
CA VAL A 378 -23.32 -3.62 7.99
C VAL A 378 -24.23 -4.84 8.20
N PHE A 379 -24.12 -5.52 9.33
CA PHE A 379 -24.96 -6.68 9.66
C PHE A 379 -26.44 -6.32 9.84
N PHE A 380 -26.73 -5.11 10.31
CA PHE A 380 -28.09 -4.65 10.64
C PHE A 380 -28.72 -3.80 9.53
N ILE A 381 -27.93 -3.30 8.59
CA ILE A 381 -28.40 -2.40 7.54
C ILE A 381 -28.75 -3.19 6.29
N HIS A 382 -29.99 -3.04 5.83
CA HIS A 382 -30.54 -3.69 4.63
C HIS A 382 -30.82 -2.71 3.49
N ASP A 383 -30.59 -1.43 3.72
CA ASP A 383 -30.72 -0.37 2.70
C ASP A 383 -29.35 0.00 2.14
N GLN A 384 -29.22 0.03 0.80
CA GLN A 384 -27.97 0.28 0.12
C GLN A 384 -27.40 1.67 0.40
N TYR A 385 -28.22 2.70 0.57
CA TYR A 385 -27.77 4.08 0.82
C TYR A 385 -27.38 4.28 2.28
N ALA A 386 -28.08 3.63 3.21
CA ALA A 386 -27.72 3.68 4.64
C ALA A 386 -26.33 3.09 4.91
N LEU A 387 -25.84 2.16 4.08
CA LEU A 387 -24.47 1.65 4.14
C LEU A 387 -23.40 2.72 3.94
N PHE A 388 -23.71 3.87 3.36
CA PHE A 388 -22.77 4.98 3.25
C PHE A 388 -22.25 5.43 4.62
N VAL A 389 -23.12 5.45 5.63
CA VAL A 389 -22.70 5.79 7.01
C VAL A 389 -21.70 4.76 7.53
N SER A 390 -21.96 3.47 7.33
CA SER A 390 -21.06 2.40 7.73
C SER A 390 -19.67 2.57 7.10
N PHE A 391 -19.62 2.82 5.80
CA PHE A 391 -18.34 2.93 5.08
C PHE A 391 -17.60 4.25 5.32
N LEU A 392 -18.31 5.34 5.63
CA LEU A 392 -17.69 6.57 6.14
C LEU A 392 -16.96 6.32 7.48
N LEU A 393 -17.59 5.58 8.39
CA LEU A 393 -17.02 5.20 9.69
C LEU A 393 -15.81 4.25 9.52
N ILE A 394 -15.91 3.26 8.62
CA ILE A 394 -14.79 2.37 8.26
C ILE A 394 -13.62 3.19 7.70
N GLY A 395 -13.91 4.24 6.93
CA GLY A 395 -12.90 5.17 6.43
C GLY A 395 -12.09 5.85 7.54
N ALA A 396 -12.68 6.13 8.70
CA ALA A 396 -11.96 6.69 9.83
C ALA A 396 -10.87 5.73 10.37
N ALA A 397 -11.18 4.43 10.49
CA ALA A 397 -10.19 3.43 10.87
C ALA A 397 -9.08 3.29 9.80
N TRP A 398 -9.45 3.32 8.52
CA TRP A 398 -8.50 3.27 7.41
C TRP A 398 -7.48 4.42 7.45
N ALA A 399 -7.94 5.66 7.66
CA ALA A 399 -7.06 6.81 7.79
C ALA A 399 -6.05 6.64 8.94
N ALA A 400 -6.54 6.21 10.10
CA ALA A 400 -5.72 6.06 11.29
C ALA A 400 -4.69 4.93 11.17
N MET A 401 -5.08 3.77 10.63
CA MET A 401 -4.17 2.63 10.51
C MET A 401 -3.07 2.83 9.46
N LEU A 402 -3.25 3.73 8.51
CA LEU A 402 -2.21 4.09 7.54
C LEU A 402 -1.23 5.13 8.09
N ALA A 403 -1.67 6.07 8.92
CA ALA A 403 -0.87 7.20 9.37
C ALA A 403 -0.21 6.98 10.73
N LEU A 404 -1.00 6.59 11.75
CA LEU A 404 -0.56 6.59 13.13
C LEU A 404 0.52 5.56 13.48
N PRO A 405 0.50 4.32 12.95
CA PRO A 405 1.55 3.33 13.22
C PRO A 405 2.94 3.80 12.83
N PHE A 406 3.05 4.38 11.63
CA PHE A 406 4.33 4.92 11.16
C PHE A 406 4.79 6.11 11.99
N THR A 407 3.88 7.01 12.35
CA THR A 407 4.19 8.16 13.22
C THR A 407 4.70 7.70 14.58
N ILE A 408 3.99 6.78 15.25
CA ILE A 408 4.36 6.27 16.56
C ILE A 408 5.69 5.51 16.51
N LEU A 409 5.89 4.69 15.48
CA LEU A 409 7.11 3.92 15.31
C LEU A 409 8.33 4.84 15.06
N THR A 410 8.23 5.78 14.13
CA THR A 410 9.33 6.69 13.79
C THR A 410 9.73 7.57 14.98
N ASN A 411 8.78 8.01 15.79
CA ASN A 411 9.06 8.76 17.02
C ASN A 411 9.76 7.92 18.10
N SER A 412 9.71 6.59 17.99
CA SER A 412 10.30 5.65 18.96
C SER A 412 11.64 5.08 18.54
N LEU A 413 12.03 5.29 17.27
CA LEU A 413 13.29 4.80 16.69
C LEU A 413 14.38 5.86 16.81
N SER A 414 15.59 5.45 17.16
CA SER A 414 16.81 6.24 16.99
C SER A 414 17.37 6.08 15.57
N GLY A 415 17.93 7.15 14.98
CA GLY A 415 18.18 7.31 13.54
C GLY A 415 19.01 6.27 12.81
N GLU A 416 19.87 5.46 13.48
CA GLU A 416 20.85 4.58 12.78
C GLU A 416 20.21 3.39 12.03
N HIS A 417 19.09 2.83 12.52
CA HIS A 417 18.42 1.65 11.93
C HIS A 417 16.99 1.94 11.47
N MET A 418 16.60 3.21 11.35
CA MET A 418 15.22 3.58 11.03
C MET A 418 14.72 2.94 9.73
N GLY A 419 15.53 2.94 8.67
CA GLY A 419 15.15 2.35 7.37
C GLY A 419 14.94 0.85 7.45
N GLU A 420 15.79 0.12 8.20
CA GLU A 420 15.69 -1.32 8.39
C GLU A 420 14.44 -1.70 9.18
N TYR A 421 14.12 -0.97 10.26
CA TYR A 421 12.91 -1.18 11.03
C TYR A 421 11.64 -0.83 10.26
N LEU A 422 11.63 0.22 9.44
CA LEU A 422 10.50 0.54 8.58
C LEU A 422 10.29 -0.51 7.50
N GLY A 423 11.36 -1.09 6.96
CA GLY A 423 11.30 -2.23 6.04
C GLY A 423 10.70 -3.47 6.71
N LEU A 424 11.17 -3.82 7.91
CA LEU A 424 10.60 -4.91 8.71
C LEU A 424 9.15 -4.66 9.13
N PHE A 425 8.79 -3.40 9.35
CA PHE A 425 7.43 -3.04 9.72
C PHE A 425 6.41 -3.35 8.62
N ASN A 426 6.84 -3.41 7.36
CA ASN A 426 5.97 -3.88 6.27
C ASN A 426 5.49 -5.33 6.49
N CYS A 427 6.26 -6.16 7.19
CA CYS A 427 5.83 -7.50 7.56
C CYS A 427 4.62 -7.48 8.51
N THR A 428 4.48 -6.45 9.36
CA THR A 428 3.32 -6.29 10.25
C THR A 428 2.05 -5.88 9.49
N ILE A 429 2.18 -5.52 8.22
CA ILE A 429 1.09 -5.26 7.29
C ILE A 429 0.70 -6.54 6.54
N CYS A 430 1.68 -7.24 5.98
CA CYS A 430 1.45 -8.37 5.10
C CYS A 430 1.11 -9.66 5.87
N LEU A 431 1.84 -9.95 6.95
CA LEU A 431 1.68 -11.21 7.70
C LEU A 431 0.26 -11.37 8.29
N PRO A 432 -0.36 -10.36 8.92
CA PRO A 432 -1.74 -10.46 9.39
C PRO A 432 -2.75 -10.80 8.29
N GLN A 433 -2.56 -10.22 7.11
CA GLN A 433 -3.41 -10.50 5.97
C GLN A 433 -3.27 -11.95 5.49
N ILE A 434 -2.04 -12.46 5.42
CA ILE A 434 -1.77 -13.86 5.06
C ILE A 434 -2.43 -14.80 6.08
N VAL A 435 -2.27 -14.54 7.37
CA VAL A 435 -2.89 -15.34 8.45
C VAL A 435 -4.41 -15.28 8.35
N ALA A 436 -4.99 -14.08 8.26
CA ALA A 436 -6.43 -13.91 8.18
C ALA A 436 -7.01 -14.57 6.92
N ALA A 437 -6.32 -14.48 5.79
CA ALA A 437 -6.72 -15.15 4.56
C ALA A 437 -6.67 -16.68 4.68
N ALA A 438 -5.62 -17.23 5.29
CA ALA A 438 -5.47 -18.66 5.47
C ALA A 438 -6.56 -19.28 6.35
N ILE A 439 -6.99 -18.55 7.41
CA ILE A 439 -8.01 -19.04 8.35
C ILE A 439 -9.43 -18.55 8.05
N GLY A 440 -9.61 -17.63 7.10
CA GLY A 440 -10.87 -16.93 6.87
C GLY A 440 -12.05 -17.87 6.55
N GLY A 441 -11.83 -18.92 5.76
CA GLY A 441 -12.85 -19.92 5.50
C GLY A 441 -13.28 -20.73 6.75
N VAL A 442 -12.33 -21.03 7.64
CA VAL A 442 -12.61 -21.69 8.93
C VAL A 442 -13.41 -20.75 9.83
N VAL A 443 -13.00 -19.49 9.92
CA VAL A 443 -13.70 -18.46 10.71
C VAL A 443 -15.13 -18.29 10.18
N LEU A 444 -15.33 -18.18 8.87
CA LEU A 444 -16.65 -18.10 8.24
C LEU A 444 -17.54 -19.28 8.67
N LYS A 445 -17.01 -20.50 8.64
CA LYS A 445 -17.74 -21.70 9.07
C LYS A 445 -18.13 -21.63 10.56
N LEU A 446 -17.22 -21.17 11.41
CA LEU A 446 -17.45 -21.03 12.86
C LEU A 446 -18.53 -20.01 13.20
N VAL A 447 -18.65 -18.93 12.40
CA VAL A 447 -19.68 -17.87 12.63
C VAL A 447 -20.99 -18.14 11.88
N GLY A 448 -21.21 -19.37 11.43
CA GLY A 448 -22.50 -19.82 10.84
C GLY A 448 -22.56 -19.76 9.31
N GLY A 449 -21.45 -19.52 8.61
CA GLY A 449 -21.36 -19.60 7.14
C GLY A 449 -21.88 -18.38 6.37
N ALA A 450 -22.58 -17.46 7.03
CA ALA A 450 -23.09 -16.25 6.38
C ALA A 450 -21.97 -15.20 6.23
N GLN A 451 -21.69 -14.74 5.01
CA GLN A 451 -20.60 -13.79 4.75
C GLN A 451 -20.76 -12.47 5.52
N VAL A 452 -21.98 -12.02 5.76
CA VAL A 452 -22.25 -10.81 6.56
C VAL A 452 -21.76 -10.92 8.01
N SER A 453 -21.69 -12.12 8.58
CA SER A 453 -21.12 -12.35 9.92
C SER A 453 -19.62 -12.02 9.95
N MET A 454 -18.93 -12.11 8.82
CA MET A 454 -17.50 -11.73 8.72
C MET A 454 -17.30 -10.22 8.85
N MET A 455 -18.32 -9.41 8.58
CA MET A 455 -18.27 -7.96 8.87
C MET A 455 -18.28 -7.72 10.38
N VAL A 456 -19.08 -8.49 11.14
CA VAL A 456 -19.06 -8.44 12.61
C VAL A 456 -17.68 -8.89 13.14
N VAL A 457 -17.11 -9.97 12.60
CA VAL A 457 -15.74 -10.41 12.95
C VAL A 457 -14.72 -9.31 12.68
N ALA A 458 -14.79 -8.63 11.54
CA ALA A 458 -13.91 -7.49 11.22
C ALA A 458 -14.07 -6.34 12.25
N GLY A 459 -15.31 -6.05 12.66
CA GLY A 459 -15.57 -5.06 13.71
C GLY A 459 -14.98 -5.47 15.06
N VAL A 460 -15.12 -6.73 15.46
CA VAL A 460 -14.50 -7.26 16.69
C VAL A 460 -12.99 -7.20 16.64
N LEU A 461 -12.37 -7.53 15.50
CA LEU A 461 -10.92 -7.39 15.31
C LEU A 461 -10.48 -5.93 15.49
N LEU A 462 -11.21 -4.94 14.96
CA LEU A 462 -10.88 -3.53 15.19
C LEU A 462 -11.04 -3.13 16.68
N LEU A 463 -12.02 -3.67 17.41
CA LEU A 463 -12.12 -3.46 18.86
C LEU A 463 -10.94 -4.07 19.62
N CYS A 464 -10.51 -5.26 19.22
CA CYS A 464 -9.27 -5.85 19.77
C CYS A 464 -8.04 -4.98 19.44
N GLY A 465 -7.98 -4.42 18.22
CA GLY A 465 -6.96 -3.46 17.84
C GLY A 465 -7.01 -2.19 18.72
N ALA A 466 -8.19 -1.64 18.95
CA ALA A 466 -8.39 -0.47 19.84
C ALA A 466 -7.95 -0.76 21.28
N ALA A 467 -8.25 -1.95 21.79
CA ALA A 467 -7.76 -2.41 23.09
C ALA A 467 -6.23 -2.56 23.09
N ALA A 468 -5.64 -3.11 22.03
CA ALA A 468 -4.19 -3.23 21.91
C ALA A 468 -3.45 -1.87 21.88
N VAL A 469 -4.10 -0.80 21.41
CA VAL A 469 -3.52 0.57 21.45
C VAL A 469 -3.16 0.98 22.86
N PHE A 470 -3.87 0.50 23.90
CA PHE A 470 -3.54 0.83 25.30
C PHE A 470 -2.17 0.28 25.74
N ALA A 471 -1.63 -0.73 25.07
CA ALA A 471 -0.27 -1.23 25.30
C ALA A 471 0.81 -0.35 24.65
N VAL A 472 0.45 0.51 23.71
CA VAL A 472 1.37 1.41 23.01
C VAL A 472 1.79 2.53 23.96
N LYS A 473 3.09 2.68 24.22
CA LYS A 473 3.63 3.79 25.00
C LYS A 473 4.01 4.92 24.06
N GLU A 474 3.38 6.08 24.21
CA GLU A 474 3.86 7.32 23.59
C GLU A 474 5.00 7.90 24.45
N LYS A 475 6.08 8.37 23.82
CA LYS A 475 6.98 9.31 24.49
C LYS A 475 6.16 10.56 24.78
N LYS A 476 6.02 10.93 26.04
CA LYS A 476 5.51 12.26 26.40
C LYS A 476 6.53 13.27 25.87
N ASP A 477 6.06 14.17 25.02
CA ASP A 477 6.79 15.38 24.64
C ASP A 477 7.06 16.25 25.87
#